data_d8cab01eea6718ff8de93447c690bba9
#
_entry.id   d8cab01eea6718ff8de93447c690bba9
#
_cell.length_a   1.000
_cell.length_b   1.000
_cell.length_c   1.000
_cell.angle_alpha   90.00
_cell.angle_beta   90.00
_cell.angle_gamma   90.00
#
_symmetry.space_group_name_H-M   'P 1'
#
loop_
_entity.id
_entity.type
_entity.pdbx_description
1 polymer ?
#
loop_
_entity_poly.entity_id
_entity_poly.type
_entity_poly.pdbx_seq_one_letter_code
_entity_poly.pdbx_strand_id
1 'polypeptide(L)'
;MADKIMLLDGHSLLNRAFYGLPDLTNAEGKHTNAVLGFLNIMLRYVEEEKPTHLLVAFDRKEPTFRHIKYKEYKGTRKPMPAELHEQVPLMKEVLKTMEIPIITQAGIEADDILGTIGKEAEEAGFDVAIVSGDRDLLQLATKKVKIKIPKTKASGTVTEDYYEEDVRELYGVSPTEFIDMKGLMGDTSDNIPGVPGIGEKTAAKIIKEYHSIENAHEHIEEIKPARAKNNLQEYYEQAIMSKDLATIKKDCEIAYDFKDAKIGTLFTKDAYQLFKELELKSLFKYFGEEEKEEETLEVVSTFDLGEIENVFASIKEEGQAALGIIGVSGNCKGLSL
;
A
#
# COMPACT_ATOMS: atom_id res chain seq x y z
N MET A 1 -13.64 1.51 -23.84
CA MET A 1 -13.72 0.92 -22.50
C MET A 1 -13.73 2.09 -21.55
N ALA A 2 -14.44 2.02 -20.45
CA ALA A 2 -14.34 3.06 -19.40
C ALA A 2 -12.90 3.07 -18.86
N ASP A 3 -12.39 4.25 -18.50
CA ASP A 3 -11.10 4.35 -17.82
C ASP A 3 -11.20 3.66 -16.45
N LYS A 4 -10.14 2.97 -16.06
CA LYS A 4 -10.07 2.26 -14.78
C LYS A 4 -8.89 2.78 -13.97
N ILE A 5 -9.13 3.12 -12.70
CA ILE A 5 -8.07 3.50 -11.77
C ILE A 5 -7.86 2.41 -10.72
N MET A 6 -6.60 2.09 -10.45
CA MET A 6 -6.21 1.21 -9.37
C MET A 6 -5.50 2.00 -8.27
N LEU A 7 -6.03 1.92 -7.05
CA LEU A 7 -5.57 2.62 -5.87
C LEU A 7 -4.99 1.60 -4.89
N LEU A 8 -3.74 1.76 -4.51
CA LEU A 8 -3.05 0.81 -3.64
C LEU A 8 -2.79 1.40 -2.26
N ASP A 9 -3.08 0.62 -1.22
CA ASP A 9 -2.69 0.89 0.15
C ASP A 9 -1.23 0.45 0.37
N GLY A 10 -0.33 1.41 0.40
CA GLY A 10 1.11 1.16 0.44
C GLY A 10 1.57 0.42 1.69
N HIS A 11 1.16 0.86 2.87
CA HIS A 11 1.58 0.23 4.12
C HIS A 11 0.94 -1.14 4.33
N SER A 12 -0.33 -1.30 4.02
CA SER A 12 -1.03 -2.58 4.13
C SER A 12 -0.39 -3.65 3.24
N LEU A 13 -0.12 -3.29 1.97
CA LEU A 13 0.50 -4.24 1.03
C LEU A 13 1.96 -4.54 1.36
N LEU A 14 2.76 -3.55 1.82
CA LEU A 14 4.12 -3.79 2.29
C LEU A 14 4.17 -4.71 3.51
N ASN A 15 3.31 -4.44 4.49
CA ASN A 15 3.20 -5.27 5.70
C ASN A 15 2.84 -6.71 5.33
N ARG A 16 1.85 -6.87 4.45
CA ARG A 16 1.47 -8.18 3.95
C ARG A 16 2.60 -8.90 3.23
N ALA A 17 3.33 -8.18 2.38
CA ALA A 17 4.46 -8.74 1.63
C ALA A 17 5.58 -9.18 2.56
N PHE A 18 5.90 -8.37 3.58
CA PHE A 18 6.91 -8.65 4.58
C PHE A 18 6.67 -9.98 5.32
N TYR A 19 5.44 -10.21 5.78
CA TYR A 19 5.07 -11.45 6.47
C TYR A 19 4.72 -12.60 5.51
N GLY A 20 4.51 -12.31 4.24
CA GLY A 20 4.15 -13.29 3.22
C GLY A 20 5.33 -13.97 2.52
N LEU A 21 6.52 -13.38 2.59
CA LEU A 21 7.75 -13.91 2.02
C LEU A 21 8.79 -14.16 3.12
N PRO A 22 9.68 -15.15 2.93
CA PRO A 22 10.84 -15.28 3.80
C PRO A 22 11.70 -14.01 3.72
N ASP A 23 12.53 -13.82 4.74
CA ASP A 23 13.51 -12.74 4.72
C ASP A 23 14.47 -12.88 3.53
N LEU A 24 14.61 -11.80 2.78
CA LEU A 24 15.50 -11.68 1.62
C LEU A 24 16.33 -10.41 1.77
N THR A 25 17.64 -10.55 1.55
CA THR A 25 18.57 -9.42 1.53
C THR A 25 19.36 -9.42 0.23
N ASN A 26 19.76 -8.24 -0.23
CA ASN A 26 20.74 -8.10 -1.31
C ASN A 26 22.18 -8.32 -0.78
N ALA A 27 23.17 -8.26 -1.64
CA ALA A 27 24.59 -8.45 -1.30
C ALA A 27 25.12 -7.44 -0.26
N GLU A 28 24.50 -6.26 -0.14
CA GLU A 28 24.82 -5.24 0.85
C GLU A 28 24.13 -5.46 2.21
N GLY A 29 23.28 -6.49 2.32
CA GLY A 29 22.52 -6.80 3.54
C GLY A 29 21.23 -5.99 3.70
N LYS A 30 20.78 -5.24 2.70
CA LYS A 30 19.51 -4.54 2.72
C LYS A 30 18.34 -5.53 2.55
N HIS A 31 17.34 -5.46 3.43
CA HIS A 31 16.13 -6.28 3.31
C HIS A 31 15.29 -5.84 2.11
N THR A 32 14.82 -6.80 1.31
CA THR A 32 14.10 -6.57 0.04
C THR A 32 12.83 -7.39 -0.13
N ASN A 33 12.52 -8.28 0.81
CA ASN A 33 11.36 -9.18 0.73
C ASN A 33 10.01 -8.44 0.65
N ALA A 34 9.82 -7.36 1.43
CA ALA A 34 8.59 -6.57 1.39
C ALA A 34 8.44 -5.83 0.05
N VAL A 35 9.54 -5.26 -0.46
CA VAL A 35 9.55 -4.59 -1.78
C VAL A 35 9.22 -5.58 -2.90
N LEU A 36 9.89 -6.73 -2.93
CA LEU A 36 9.63 -7.77 -3.92
C LEU A 36 8.18 -8.26 -3.86
N GLY A 37 7.69 -8.53 -2.67
CA GLY A 37 6.32 -9.03 -2.48
C GLY A 37 5.27 -7.99 -2.85
N PHE A 38 5.50 -6.71 -2.54
CA PHE A 38 4.63 -5.62 -2.96
C PHE A 38 4.56 -5.53 -4.49
N LEU A 39 5.71 -5.52 -5.17
CA LEU A 39 5.77 -5.47 -6.64
C LEU A 39 5.06 -6.67 -7.27
N ASN A 40 5.25 -7.87 -6.74
CA ASN A 40 4.55 -9.06 -7.23
C ASN A 40 3.02 -8.94 -7.09
N ILE A 41 2.52 -8.38 -5.97
CA ILE A 41 1.08 -8.14 -5.77
C ILE A 41 0.59 -7.08 -6.76
N MET A 42 1.27 -5.94 -6.85
CA MET A 42 0.92 -4.83 -7.72
C MET A 42 0.88 -5.25 -9.19
N LEU A 43 1.96 -5.87 -9.69
CA LEU A 43 2.06 -6.28 -11.09
C LEU A 43 1.00 -7.32 -11.47
N ARG A 44 0.72 -8.28 -10.57
CA ARG A 44 -0.37 -9.23 -10.78
C ARG A 44 -1.71 -8.52 -10.97
N TYR A 45 -2.02 -7.53 -10.15
CA TYR A 45 -3.27 -6.81 -10.27
C TYR A 45 -3.30 -5.86 -11.46
N VAL A 46 -2.16 -5.31 -11.89
CA VAL A 46 -2.07 -4.58 -13.16
C VAL A 46 -2.39 -5.50 -14.34
N GLU A 47 -1.89 -6.73 -14.34
CA GLU A 47 -2.20 -7.72 -15.38
C GLU A 47 -3.68 -8.18 -15.36
N GLU A 48 -4.25 -8.39 -14.16
CA GLU A 48 -5.65 -8.83 -13.99
C GLU A 48 -6.65 -7.72 -14.34
N GLU A 49 -6.46 -6.53 -13.79
CA GLU A 49 -7.42 -5.42 -13.88
C GLU A 49 -7.23 -4.55 -15.12
N LYS A 50 -6.02 -4.55 -15.68
CA LYS A 50 -5.64 -3.70 -16.83
C LYS A 50 -6.05 -2.24 -16.63
N PRO A 51 -5.63 -1.62 -15.50
CA PRO A 51 -6.00 -0.25 -15.21
C PRO A 51 -5.34 0.71 -16.19
N THR A 52 -5.99 1.84 -16.46
CA THR A 52 -5.41 2.96 -17.24
C THR A 52 -4.67 3.94 -16.31
N HIS A 53 -4.99 3.91 -15.02
CA HIS A 53 -4.43 4.81 -14.01
C HIS A 53 -4.06 4.01 -12.76
N LEU A 54 -2.96 4.40 -12.11
CA LEU A 54 -2.41 3.75 -10.93
C LEU A 54 -1.82 4.79 -9.98
N LEU A 55 -2.10 4.68 -8.68
CA LEU A 55 -1.42 5.43 -7.64
C LEU A 55 -1.36 4.64 -6.34
N VAL A 56 -0.43 5.04 -5.46
CA VAL A 56 -0.22 4.40 -4.17
C VAL A 56 -0.36 5.44 -3.05
N ALA A 57 -1.21 5.17 -2.08
CA ALA A 57 -1.35 5.98 -0.87
C ALA A 57 -0.47 5.44 0.26
N PHE A 58 0.19 6.32 0.99
CA PHE A 58 0.95 5.96 2.19
C PHE A 58 0.58 6.86 3.37
N ASP A 59 0.51 6.26 4.55
CA ASP A 59 0.41 7.02 5.80
C ASP A 59 1.66 7.86 6.03
N ARG A 60 1.47 8.93 6.78
CA ARG A 60 2.55 9.72 7.37
C ARG A 60 2.72 9.39 8.85
N LYS A 61 3.85 9.84 9.42
CA LYS A 61 4.16 9.61 10.86
C LYS A 61 3.39 10.56 11.78
N GLU A 62 2.90 11.68 11.24
CA GLU A 62 2.21 12.71 12.02
C GLU A 62 0.85 12.18 12.52
N PRO A 63 0.42 12.61 13.73
CA PRO A 63 -0.89 12.26 14.25
C PRO A 63 -2.01 12.68 13.30
N THR A 64 -3.02 11.84 13.17
CA THR A 64 -4.21 12.14 12.38
C THR A 64 -5.31 12.73 13.28
N PHE A 65 -6.40 13.21 12.66
CA PHE A 65 -7.57 13.70 13.41
C PHE A 65 -8.12 12.65 14.38
N ARG A 66 -7.98 11.34 14.07
CA ARG A 66 -8.40 10.25 14.95
C ARG A 66 -7.58 10.22 16.25
N HIS A 67 -6.27 10.41 16.18
CA HIS A 67 -5.39 10.49 17.36
C HIS A 67 -5.68 11.73 18.22
N ILE A 68 -6.10 12.84 17.58
CA ILE A 68 -6.50 14.06 18.29
C ILE A 68 -7.82 13.82 19.05
N LYS A 69 -8.77 13.13 18.42
CA LYS A 69 -10.08 12.83 18.97
C LYS A 69 -10.03 11.75 20.06
N TYR A 70 -9.21 10.74 19.88
CA TYR A 70 -9.08 9.62 20.80
C TYR A 70 -7.60 9.23 20.94
N LYS A 71 -7.00 9.55 22.07
CA LYS A 71 -5.54 9.40 22.30
C LYS A 71 -5.07 7.96 22.28
N GLU A 72 -5.94 7.02 22.65
CA GLU A 72 -5.66 5.59 22.63
C GLU A 72 -5.80 4.94 21.24
N TYR A 73 -6.24 5.71 20.21
CA TYR A 73 -6.36 5.20 18.86
C TYR A 73 -5.05 4.61 18.35
N LYS A 74 -5.09 3.37 17.87
CA LYS A 74 -3.91 2.57 17.46
C LYS A 74 -2.83 2.40 18.55
N GLY A 75 -3.11 2.80 19.80
CA GLY A 75 -2.13 2.79 20.91
C GLY A 75 -1.65 1.40 21.33
N THR A 76 -2.37 0.34 20.98
CA THR A 76 -2.01 -1.05 21.25
C THR A 76 -1.20 -1.71 20.12
N ARG A 77 -1.03 -1.01 18.99
CA ARG A 77 -0.26 -1.55 17.86
C ARG A 77 1.22 -1.67 18.23
N LYS A 78 1.81 -2.82 17.92
CA LYS A 78 3.26 -3.01 18.06
C LYS A 78 3.99 -2.11 17.07
N PRO A 79 5.18 -1.61 17.42
CA PRO A 79 6.00 -0.87 16.48
C PRO A 79 6.34 -1.73 15.26
N MET A 80 6.49 -1.07 14.11
CA MET A 80 6.91 -1.73 12.88
C MET A 80 8.31 -2.33 13.07
N PRO A 81 8.55 -3.60 12.66
CA PRO A 81 9.89 -4.18 12.67
C PRO A 81 10.90 -3.29 11.95
N ALA A 82 12.15 -3.26 12.42
CA ALA A 82 13.19 -2.43 11.81
C ALA A 82 13.42 -2.78 10.33
N GLU A 83 13.41 -4.06 10.02
CA GLU A 83 13.60 -4.62 8.68
C GLU A 83 12.47 -4.23 7.71
N LEU A 84 11.26 -4.02 8.21
CA LEU A 84 10.16 -3.49 7.39
C LEU A 84 10.26 -1.96 7.29
N HIS A 85 10.64 -1.31 8.40
CA HIS A 85 10.72 0.14 8.46
C HIS A 85 11.71 0.71 7.44
N GLU A 86 12.85 0.05 7.22
CA GLU A 86 13.84 0.44 6.21
C GLU A 86 13.35 0.20 4.77
N GLN A 87 12.45 -0.74 4.54
CA GLN A 87 11.89 -1.02 3.21
C GLN A 87 10.81 -0.02 2.77
N VAL A 88 10.22 0.75 3.69
CA VAL A 88 9.22 1.78 3.32
C VAL A 88 9.81 2.88 2.42
N PRO A 89 10.91 3.57 2.79
CA PRO A 89 11.54 4.53 1.88
C PRO A 89 12.03 3.89 0.59
N LEU A 90 12.57 2.68 0.66
CA LEU A 90 13.04 1.93 -0.50
C LEU A 90 11.90 1.64 -1.49
N MET A 91 10.72 1.23 -1.00
CA MET A 91 9.56 1.03 -1.85
C MET A 91 9.10 2.33 -2.53
N LYS A 92 9.14 3.45 -1.80
CA LYS A 92 8.80 4.76 -2.38
C LYS A 92 9.79 5.17 -3.48
N GLU A 93 11.06 4.86 -3.31
CA GLU A 93 12.09 5.07 -4.35
C GLU A 93 11.80 4.21 -5.59
N VAL A 94 11.53 2.93 -5.41
CA VAL A 94 11.14 2.01 -6.49
C VAL A 94 9.91 2.52 -7.24
N LEU A 95 8.85 2.92 -6.54
CA LEU A 95 7.65 3.46 -7.19
C LEU A 95 7.95 4.74 -7.98
N LYS A 96 8.83 5.59 -7.46
CA LYS A 96 9.26 6.82 -8.14
C LYS A 96 10.02 6.52 -9.44
N THR A 97 10.96 5.55 -9.43
CA THR A 97 11.67 5.14 -10.66
C THR A 97 10.75 4.47 -11.67
N MET A 98 9.65 3.85 -11.22
CA MET A 98 8.58 3.29 -12.06
C MET A 98 7.57 4.35 -12.52
N GLU A 99 7.77 5.64 -12.20
CA GLU A 99 6.87 6.75 -12.51
C GLU A 99 5.44 6.56 -11.95
N ILE A 100 5.31 5.85 -10.80
CA ILE A 100 4.03 5.63 -10.13
C ILE A 100 3.82 6.72 -9.07
N PRO A 101 2.75 7.52 -9.15
CA PRO A 101 2.46 8.56 -8.18
C PRO A 101 2.24 8.01 -6.78
N ILE A 102 2.85 8.69 -5.80
CA ILE A 102 2.69 8.41 -4.37
C ILE A 102 1.97 9.59 -3.74
N ILE A 103 0.84 9.32 -3.09
CA ILE A 103 0.08 10.32 -2.37
C ILE A 103 0.24 10.11 -0.87
N THR A 104 0.58 11.18 -0.18
CA THR A 104 0.66 11.24 1.29
C THR A 104 0.14 12.58 1.77
N GLN A 105 -0.66 12.59 2.85
CA GLN A 105 -1.21 13.82 3.41
C GLN A 105 -1.08 13.82 4.93
N ALA A 106 -0.62 14.93 5.52
CA ALA A 106 -0.57 15.08 6.97
C ALA A 106 -1.98 15.22 7.55
N GLY A 107 -2.20 14.65 8.74
CA GLY A 107 -3.46 14.78 9.48
C GLY A 107 -4.56 13.80 9.09
N ILE A 108 -4.37 13.02 8.02
CA ILE A 108 -5.27 11.96 7.57
C ILE A 108 -4.50 10.65 7.34
N GLU A 109 -5.21 9.55 7.16
CA GLU A 109 -4.63 8.23 6.90
C GLU A 109 -4.71 7.88 5.40
N ALA A 110 -3.94 6.87 4.99
CA ALA A 110 -3.98 6.36 3.62
C ALA A 110 -5.40 5.95 3.20
N ASP A 111 -6.18 5.39 4.13
CA ASP A 111 -7.57 5.00 3.90
C ASP A 111 -8.46 6.19 3.52
N ASP A 112 -8.26 7.35 4.17
CA ASP A 112 -8.97 8.59 3.85
C ASP A 112 -8.57 9.11 2.46
N ILE A 113 -7.28 8.96 2.09
CA ILE A 113 -6.80 9.28 0.75
C ILE A 113 -7.47 8.38 -0.29
N LEU A 114 -7.46 7.06 -0.06
CA LEU A 114 -8.07 6.08 -0.95
C LEU A 114 -9.58 6.30 -1.08
N GLY A 115 -10.25 6.61 0.03
CA GLY A 115 -11.68 6.90 0.06
C GLY A 115 -12.06 8.16 -0.71
N THR A 116 -11.27 9.23 -0.55
CA THR A 116 -11.50 10.50 -1.25
C THR A 116 -11.25 10.34 -2.76
N ILE A 117 -10.08 9.83 -3.14
CA ILE A 117 -9.72 9.66 -4.56
C ILE A 117 -10.65 8.63 -5.22
N GLY A 118 -11.01 7.54 -4.52
CA GLY A 118 -11.92 6.52 -5.04
C GLY A 118 -13.31 7.09 -5.36
N LYS A 119 -13.86 7.93 -4.47
CA LYS A 119 -15.14 8.61 -4.70
C LYS A 119 -15.06 9.59 -5.88
N GLU A 120 -14.03 10.45 -5.91
CA GLU A 120 -13.85 11.43 -6.99
C GLU A 120 -13.63 10.75 -8.34
N ALA A 121 -12.91 9.63 -8.37
CA ALA A 121 -12.72 8.82 -9.58
C ALA A 121 -14.06 8.21 -10.06
N GLU A 122 -14.88 7.65 -9.16
CA GLU A 122 -16.21 7.14 -9.50
C GLU A 122 -17.10 8.25 -10.07
N GLU A 123 -17.10 9.43 -9.45
CA GLU A 123 -17.84 10.62 -9.91
C GLU A 123 -17.34 11.11 -11.27
N ALA A 124 -16.03 10.99 -11.55
CA ALA A 124 -15.43 11.29 -12.85
C ALA A 124 -15.68 10.20 -13.92
N GLY A 125 -16.32 9.09 -13.55
CA GLY A 125 -16.75 8.05 -14.48
C GLY A 125 -15.79 6.85 -14.59
N PHE A 126 -14.76 6.77 -13.76
CA PHE A 126 -13.86 5.62 -13.72
C PHE A 126 -14.52 4.39 -13.07
N ASP A 127 -14.09 3.22 -13.51
CA ASP A 127 -14.16 2.02 -12.69
C ASP A 127 -12.99 2.05 -11.69
N VAL A 128 -13.24 1.76 -10.42
CA VAL A 128 -12.24 1.89 -9.37
C VAL A 128 -11.93 0.54 -8.75
N ALA A 129 -10.65 0.21 -8.61
CA ALA A 129 -10.18 -0.95 -7.86
C ALA A 129 -9.25 -0.49 -6.71
N ILE A 130 -9.71 -0.61 -5.47
CA ILE A 130 -8.91 -0.33 -4.27
C ILE A 130 -8.31 -1.64 -3.77
N VAL A 131 -6.99 -1.70 -3.63
CA VAL A 131 -6.28 -2.90 -3.18
C VAL A 131 -5.69 -2.66 -1.80
N SER A 132 -6.16 -3.39 -0.81
CA SER A 132 -5.65 -3.36 0.57
C SER A 132 -5.87 -4.71 1.26
N GLY A 133 -5.08 -5.00 2.29
CA GLY A 133 -5.36 -6.11 3.21
C GLY A 133 -6.39 -5.74 4.29
N ASP A 134 -6.77 -4.47 4.39
CA ASP A 134 -7.67 -3.98 5.42
C ASP A 134 -9.15 -4.10 4.99
N ARG A 135 -9.95 -4.72 5.86
CA ARG A 135 -11.38 -4.90 5.63
C ARG A 135 -12.20 -3.65 5.93
N ASP A 136 -11.62 -2.66 6.59
CA ASP A 136 -12.33 -1.41 6.87
C ASP A 136 -12.64 -0.65 5.59
N LEU A 137 -11.85 -0.86 4.53
CA LEU A 137 -12.10 -0.33 3.20
C LEU A 137 -13.38 -0.88 2.53
N LEU A 138 -13.98 -1.98 3.05
CA LEU A 138 -15.26 -2.49 2.55
C LEU A 138 -16.38 -1.45 2.62
N GLN A 139 -16.28 -0.47 3.53
CA GLN A 139 -17.21 0.66 3.61
C GLN A 139 -17.18 1.58 2.37
N LEU A 140 -16.15 1.46 1.53
CA LEU A 140 -15.98 2.23 0.29
C LEU A 140 -16.59 1.53 -0.94
N ALA A 141 -16.98 0.26 -0.81
CA ALA A 141 -17.50 -0.53 -1.92
C ALA A 141 -18.80 0.08 -2.48
N THR A 142 -18.87 0.19 -3.80
CA THR A 142 -20.05 0.62 -4.55
C THR A 142 -20.30 -0.31 -5.73
N LYS A 143 -21.15 0.09 -6.66
CA LYS A 143 -21.34 -0.64 -7.94
C LYS A 143 -20.14 -0.49 -8.87
N LYS A 144 -19.32 0.55 -8.71
CA LYS A 144 -18.13 0.83 -9.53
C LYS A 144 -16.82 0.80 -8.76
N VAL A 145 -16.87 0.96 -7.44
CA VAL A 145 -15.71 0.84 -6.56
C VAL A 145 -15.62 -0.57 -6.02
N LYS A 146 -14.61 -1.30 -6.46
CA LYS A 146 -14.31 -2.65 -6.05
C LYS A 146 -13.17 -2.66 -5.02
N ILE A 147 -13.35 -3.38 -3.91
CA ILE A 147 -12.30 -3.60 -2.93
C ILE A 147 -11.68 -4.98 -3.17
N LYS A 148 -10.38 -5.01 -3.43
CA LYS A 148 -9.60 -6.25 -3.64
C LYS A 148 -8.77 -6.55 -2.40
N ILE A 149 -9.09 -7.66 -1.75
CA ILE A 149 -8.39 -8.10 -0.54
C ILE A 149 -7.56 -9.35 -0.87
N PRO A 150 -6.22 -9.22 -0.94
CA PRO A 150 -5.36 -10.38 -1.09
C PRO A 150 -5.40 -11.23 0.17
N LYS A 151 -5.57 -12.56 0.03
CA LYS A 151 -5.53 -13.53 1.13
C LYS A 151 -4.51 -14.62 0.85
N THR A 152 -3.76 -15.00 1.89
CA THR A 152 -2.88 -16.17 1.82
C THR A 152 -3.66 -17.40 2.27
N LYS A 153 -3.74 -18.42 1.41
CA LYS A 153 -4.25 -19.77 1.71
C LYS A 153 -3.10 -20.76 1.58
N ALA A 154 -3.29 -21.96 2.09
CA ALA A 154 -2.30 -23.03 1.93
C ALA A 154 -1.95 -23.33 0.47
N SER A 155 -2.88 -23.04 -0.46
CA SER A 155 -2.71 -23.17 -1.92
C SER A 155 -2.04 -21.97 -2.60
N GLY A 156 -1.64 -20.94 -1.85
CA GLY A 156 -1.08 -19.68 -2.39
C GLY A 156 -1.94 -18.45 -2.10
N THR A 157 -1.57 -17.33 -2.69
CA THR A 157 -2.34 -16.09 -2.54
C THR A 157 -3.56 -16.10 -3.47
N VAL A 158 -4.74 -15.96 -2.89
CA VAL A 158 -6.01 -15.73 -3.58
C VAL A 158 -6.46 -14.29 -3.34
N THR A 159 -7.31 -13.76 -4.23
CA THR A 159 -7.91 -12.44 -4.07
C THR A 159 -9.41 -12.62 -3.80
N GLU A 160 -9.92 -11.84 -2.87
CA GLU A 160 -11.37 -11.67 -2.70
C GLU A 160 -11.73 -10.28 -3.22
N ASP A 161 -12.68 -10.23 -4.12
CA ASP A 161 -13.21 -9.00 -4.70
C ASP A 161 -14.56 -8.70 -4.05
N TYR A 162 -14.78 -7.45 -3.67
CA TYR A 162 -16.00 -7.00 -3.01
C TYR A 162 -16.54 -5.75 -3.66
N TYR A 163 -17.72 -5.85 -4.26
CA TYR A 163 -18.60 -4.75 -4.58
C TYR A 163 -19.64 -4.57 -3.46
N GLU A 164 -20.51 -3.59 -3.60
CA GLU A 164 -21.58 -3.32 -2.65
C GLU A 164 -22.43 -4.56 -2.32
N GLU A 165 -22.80 -5.35 -3.33
CA GLU A 165 -23.61 -6.55 -3.19
C GLU A 165 -22.87 -7.64 -2.41
N ASP A 166 -21.56 -7.80 -2.64
CA ASP A 166 -20.74 -8.80 -1.94
C ASP A 166 -20.64 -8.48 -0.44
N VAL A 167 -20.55 -7.17 -0.10
CA VAL A 167 -20.56 -6.73 1.30
C VAL A 167 -21.91 -7.02 1.95
N ARG A 168 -23.02 -6.78 1.24
CA ARG A 168 -24.39 -7.09 1.71
C ARG A 168 -24.56 -8.61 1.93
N GLU A 169 -24.06 -9.40 1.01
CA GLU A 169 -24.14 -10.87 1.13
C GLU A 169 -23.34 -11.39 2.32
N LEU A 170 -22.11 -10.85 2.50
CA LEU A 170 -21.20 -11.33 3.54
C LEU A 170 -21.63 -10.91 4.96
N TYR A 171 -22.03 -9.65 5.15
CA TYR A 171 -22.31 -9.08 6.47
C TYR A 171 -23.80 -8.83 6.75
N GLY A 172 -24.65 -8.91 5.72
CA GLY A 172 -26.10 -8.62 5.82
C GLY A 172 -26.42 -7.14 5.97
N VAL A 173 -25.43 -6.25 5.75
CA VAL A 173 -25.52 -4.79 5.83
C VAL A 173 -24.87 -4.15 4.60
N SER A 174 -25.27 -2.93 4.25
CA SER A 174 -24.62 -2.17 3.18
C SER A 174 -23.23 -1.69 3.58
N PRO A 175 -22.36 -1.28 2.64
CA PRO A 175 -21.08 -0.65 2.95
C PRO A 175 -21.17 0.53 3.89
N THR A 176 -22.20 1.37 3.77
CA THR A 176 -22.42 2.49 4.69
C THR A 176 -22.86 2.03 6.08
N GLU A 177 -23.74 1.05 6.16
CA GLU A 177 -24.17 0.44 7.42
C GLU A 177 -23.05 -0.37 8.10
N PHE A 178 -22.06 -0.81 7.34
CA PHE A 178 -20.87 -1.47 7.89
C PHE A 178 -20.09 -0.56 8.86
N ILE A 179 -20.14 0.76 8.64
CA ILE A 179 -19.53 1.75 9.56
C ILE A 179 -20.23 1.70 10.93
N ASP A 180 -21.56 1.68 10.94
CA ASP A 180 -22.34 1.56 12.17
C ASP A 180 -22.09 0.22 12.88
N MET A 181 -21.96 -0.85 12.11
CA MET A 181 -21.60 -2.15 12.66
C MET A 181 -20.24 -2.11 13.35
N LYS A 182 -19.22 -1.46 12.74
CA LYS A 182 -17.90 -1.23 13.35
C LYS A 182 -17.99 -0.34 14.58
N GLY A 183 -18.83 0.70 14.58
CA GLY A 183 -19.09 1.56 15.74
C GLY A 183 -19.63 0.79 16.94
N LEU A 184 -20.51 -0.21 16.71
CA LEU A 184 -21.04 -1.07 17.76
C LEU A 184 -20.03 -2.10 18.27
N MET A 185 -19.39 -2.84 17.36
CA MET A 185 -18.50 -3.94 17.74
C MET A 185 -17.10 -3.49 18.16
N GLY A 186 -16.70 -2.27 17.78
CA GLY A 186 -15.33 -1.78 17.94
C GLY A 186 -14.34 -2.44 17.00
N ASP A 187 -13.07 -2.07 17.17
CA ASP A 187 -11.94 -2.68 16.48
C ASP A 187 -10.73 -2.79 17.41
N THR A 188 -10.32 -4.03 17.69
CA THR A 188 -9.17 -4.28 18.56
C THR A 188 -7.84 -3.93 17.91
N SER A 189 -7.75 -3.98 16.58
CA SER A 189 -6.52 -3.64 15.85
C SER A 189 -6.22 -2.16 15.89
N ASP A 190 -7.27 -1.34 15.89
CA ASP A 190 -7.19 0.11 15.96
C ASP A 190 -7.49 0.67 17.36
N ASN A 191 -7.70 -0.23 18.31
CA ASN A 191 -8.08 0.12 19.67
C ASN A 191 -9.35 0.99 19.74
N ILE A 192 -10.31 0.71 18.86
CA ILE A 192 -11.64 1.35 18.86
C ILE A 192 -12.53 0.56 19.83
N PRO A 193 -13.09 1.21 20.88
CA PRO A 193 -13.70 0.47 21.97
C PRO A 193 -15.03 -0.23 21.64
N GLY A 194 -15.85 0.36 20.74
CA GLY A 194 -17.20 -0.14 20.49
C GLY A 194 -18.08 -0.15 21.74
N VAL A 195 -19.10 -1.02 21.75
CA VAL A 195 -20.02 -1.22 22.89
C VAL A 195 -19.64 -2.53 23.58
N PRO A 196 -19.32 -2.53 24.89
CA PRO A 196 -18.96 -3.74 25.61
C PRO A 196 -20.01 -4.86 25.44
N GLY A 197 -19.57 -6.06 25.03
CA GLY A 197 -20.44 -7.22 24.87
C GLY A 197 -21.30 -7.23 23.61
N ILE A 198 -21.16 -6.25 22.70
CA ILE A 198 -21.70 -6.28 21.35
C ILE A 198 -20.57 -6.67 20.39
N GLY A 199 -20.55 -7.91 19.95
CA GLY A 199 -19.63 -8.39 18.92
C GLY A 199 -20.29 -8.41 17.54
N GLU A 200 -19.53 -8.81 16.52
CA GLU A 200 -19.89 -8.76 15.10
C GLU A 200 -21.33 -9.26 14.81
N LYS A 201 -21.70 -10.46 15.30
CA LYS A 201 -23.02 -11.04 15.03
C LYS A 201 -24.17 -10.24 15.63
N THR A 202 -23.95 -9.65 16.82
CA THR A 202 -24.99 -8.84 17.48
C THR A 202 -25.07 -7.47 16.81
N ALA A 203 -23.94 -6.87 16.49
CA ALA A 203 -23.87 -5.61 15.75
C ALA A 203 -24.56 -5.72 14.39
N ALA A 204 -24.20 -6.74 13.59
CA ALA A 204 -24.83 -6.99 12.30
C ALA A 204 -26.36 -7.16 12.41
N LYS A 205 -26.84 -7.88 13.44
CA LYS A 205 -28.28 -8.05 13.66
C LYS A 205 -28.97 -6.72 13.97
N ILE A 206 -28.38 -5.91 14.85
CA ILE A 206 -28.93 -4.59 15.23
C ILE A 206 -28.96 -3.67 14.00
N ILE A 207 -27.86 -3.57 13.28
CA ILE A 207 -27.77 -2.65 12.12
C ILE A 207 -28.66 -3.13 10.97
N LYS A 208 -28.80 -4.41 10.76
CA LYS A 208 -29.74 -4.96 9.76
C LYS A 208 -31.21 -4.58 10.06
N GLU A 209 -31.57 -4.46 11.33
CA GLU A 209 -32.95 -4.15 11.76
C GLU A 209 -33.20 -2.64 11.85
N TYR A 210 -32.21 -1.89 12.36
CA TYR A 210 -32.36 -0.45 12.64
C TYR A 210 -31.55 0.47 11.71
N HIS A 211 -30.70 -0.05 10.84
CA HIS A 211 -29.90 0.66 9.83
C HIS A 211 -28.81 1.62 10.35
N SER A 212 -28.93 2.12 11.58
CA SER A 212 -27.92 2.97 12.20
C SER A 212 -27.92 2.82 13.72
N ILE A 213 -26.82 3.24 14.37
CA ILE A 213 -26.69 3.26 15.83
C ILE A 213 -27.71 4.21 16.43
N GLU A 214 -27.92 5.35 15.79
CA GLU A 214 -28.85 6.39 16.23
C GLU A 214 -30.27 5.86 16.25
N ASN A 215 -30.74 5.26 15.18
CA ASN A 215 -32.06 4.68 15.09
C ASN A 215 -32.22 3.46 16.04
N ALA A 216 -31.17 2.65 16.20
CA ALA A 216 -31.18 1.57 17.18
C ALA A 216 -31.35 2.10 18.63
N HIS A 217 -30.73 3.25 18.94
CA HIS A 217 -30.89 3.89 20.24
C HIS A 217 -32.26 4.48 20.45
N GLU A 218 -32.90 5.05 19.41
CA GLU A 218 -34.31 5.53 19.48
C GLU A 218 -35.27 4.39 19.77
N HIS A 219 -34.97 3.15 19.28
CA HIS A 219 -35.76 1.96 19.49
C HIS A 219 -35.18 1.03 20.56
N ILE A 220 -34.47 1.58 21.55
CA ILE A 220 -33.65 0.84 22.52
C ILE A 220 -34.48 -0.24 23.27
N GLU A 221 -35.73 0.01 23.53
CA GLU A 221 -36.64 -0.94 24.25
C GLU A 221 -36.87 -2.25 23.48
N GLU A 222 -36.73 -2.23 22.16
CA GLU A 222 -36.98 -3.37 21.29
C GLU A 222 -35.75 -4.27 21.10
N ILE A 223 -34.55 -3.75 21.44
CA ILE A 223 -33.29 -4.44 21.21
C ILE A 223 -33.15 -5.69 22.09
N LYS A 224 -32.73 -6.77 21.45
CA LYS A 224 -32.44 -8.07 22.09
C LYS A 224 -31.02 -8.54 21.76
N PRO A 225 -30.33 -9.20 22.68
CA PRO A 225 -30.72 -9.54 24.06
C PRO A 225 -30.67 -8.34 25.01
N ALA A 226 -31.30 -8.45 26.18
CA ALA A 226 -31.35 -7.39 27.19
C ALA A 226 -29.96 -6.81 27.54
N ARG A 227 -28.93 -7.64 27.52
CA ARG A 227 -27.54 -7.18 27.75
C ARG A 227 -27.10 -6.19 26.66
N ALA A 228 -27.37 -6.46 25.39
CA ALA A 228 -27.03 -5.55 24.27
C ALA A 228 -27.80 -4.23 24.38
N LYS A 229 -29.09 -4.29 24.71
CA LYS A 229 -29.93 -3.14 25.01
C LYS A 229 -29.30 -2.27 26.10
N ASN A 230 -29.07 -2.85 27.29
CA ASN A 230 -28.55 -2.10 28.44
C ASN A 230 -27.17 -1.49 28.13
N ASN A 231 -26.28 -2.26 27.49
CA ASN A 231 -24.95 -1.77 27.14
C ASN A 231 -25.00 -0.70 26.05
N LEU A 232 -25.86 -0.82 25.04
CA LEU A 232 -25.98 0.24 24.02
C LEU A 232 -26.53 1.52 24.64
N GLN A 233 -27.48 1.42 25.58
CA GLN A 233 -28.01 2.57 26.30
C GLN A 233 -26.96 3.25 27.17
N GLU A 234 -26.14 2.47 27.87
CA GLU A 234 -25.08 2.98 28.76
C GLU A 234 -23.91 3.56 28.00
N TYR A 235 -23.49 2.93 26.88
CA TYR A 235 -22.29 3.27 26.10
C TYR A 235 -22.62 3.92 24.76
N TYR A 236 -23.78 4.57 24.62
CA TYR A 236 -24.21 5.19 23.36
C TYR A 236 -23.21 6.20 22.81
N GLU A 237 -22.73 7.15 23.64
CA GLU A 237 -21.75 8.15 23.24
C GLU A 237 -20.41 7.49 22.79
N GLN A 238 -20.03 6.40 23.42
CA GLN A 238 -18.86 5.62 23.03
C GLN A 238 -19.09 4.92 21.68
N ALA A 239 -20.28 4.44 21.38
CA ALA A 239 -20.62 3.86 20.09
C ALA A 239 -20.55 4.91 18.97
N ILE A 240 -21.06 6.12 19.20
CA ILE A 240 -20.98 7.25 18.26
C ILE A 240 -19.52 7.67 18.03
N MET A 241 -18.72 7.78 19.08
CA MET A 241 -17.28 8.04 18.96
C MET A 241 -16.58 6.94 18.15
N SER A 242 -16.90 5.68 18.43
CA SER A 242 -16.33 4.53 17.73
C SER A 242 -16.72 4.50 16.24
N LYS A 243 -17.96 4.83 15.91
CA LYS A 243 -18.45 5.00 14.54
C LYS A 243 -17.64 6.08 13.80
N ASP A 244 -17.42 7.24 14.43
CA ASP A 244 -16.66 8.32 13.83
C ASP A 244 -15.19 7.95 13.62
N LEU A 245 -14.56 7.24 14.57
CA LEU A 245 -13.19 6.74 14.43
C LEU A 245 -13.05 5.70 13.30
N ALA A 246 -14.05 4.84 13.12
CA ALA A 246 -14.09 3.82 12.07
C ALA A 246 -14.43 4.38 10.69
N THR A 247 -14.99 5.60 10.62
CA THR A 247 -15.41 6.21 9.36
C THR A 247 -14.20 6.69 8.55
N ILE A 248 -14.12 6.24 7.31
CA ILE A 248 -13.15 6.73 6.32
C ILE A 248 -13.72 8.01 5.69
N LYS A 249 -12.94 9.10 5.76
CA LYS A 249 -13.32 10.35 5.11
C LYS A 249 -13.17 10.25 3.60
N LYS A 250 -14.13 10.84 2.88
CA LYS A 250 -14.21 10.79 1.41
C LYS A 250 -14.31 12.19 0.80
N ASP A 251 -13.87 13.20 1.53
CA ASP A 251 -13.96 14.62 1.19
C ASP A 251 -12.73 15.42 1.67
N CYS A 252 -11.58 14.75 1.75
CA CYS A 252 -10.32 15.37 2.16
C CYS A 252 -9.77 16.27 1.05
N GLU A 253 -9.19 17.41 1.41
CA GLU A 253 -8.44 18.25 0.47
C GLU A 253 -7.10 17.58 0.15
N ILE A 254 -6.99 16.98 -1.03
CA ILE A 254 -5.79 16.26 -1.50
C ILE A 254 -5.33 16.89 -2.81
N ALA A 255 -4.06 17.27 -2.87
CA ALA A 255 -3.48 17.79 -4.11
C ALA A 255 -3.03 16.63 -5.01
N TYR A 256 -3.78 16.33 -6.07
CA TYR A 256 -3.43 15.36 -7.11
C TYR A 256 -4.18 15.69 -8.42
N ASP A 257 -3.71 15.14 -9.55
CA ASP A 257 -4.43 15.14 -10.83
C ASP A 257 -4.48 13.71 -11.36
N PHE A 258 -5.63 13.28 -11.86
CA PHE A 258 -5.77 11.96 -12.50
C PHE A 258 -4.82 11.78 -13.68
N LYS A 259 -4.45 12.86 -14.37
CA LYS A 259 -3.49 12.81 -15.49
C LYS A 259 -2.12 12.28 -15.05
N ASP A 260 -1.69 12.64 -13.83
CA ASP A 260 -0.41 12.21 -13.28
C ASP A 260 -0.43 10.72 -12.91
N ALA A 261 -1.64 10.17 -12.65
CA ALA A 261 -1.84 8.76 -12.34
C ALA A 261 -1.96 7.86 -13.59
N LYS A 262 -1.96 8.43 -14.79
CA LYS A 262 -2.03 7.63 -16.02
C LYS A 262 -0.81 6.75 -16.16
N ILE A 263 -1.03 5.45 -16.37
CA ILE A 263 0.06 4.49 -16.51
C ILE A 263 0.82 4.76 -17.81
N GLY A 264 2.10 5.04 -17.68
CA GLY A 264 3.08 5.11 -18.76
C GLY A 264 3.93 3.85 -18.83
N THR A 265 5.24 4.00 -19.08
CA THR A 265 6.22 2.91 -19.04
C THR A 265 6.62 2.65 -17.60
N LEU A 266 6.10 1.56 -16.99
CA LEU A 266 6.44 1.21 -15.60
C LEU A 266 7.88 0.72 -15.42
N PHE A 267 8.47 0.16 -16.48
CA PHE A 267 9.78 -0.46 -16.46
C PHE A 267 10.79 0.43 -17.17
N THR A 268 11.17 1.54 -16.52
CA THR A 268 12.14 2.52 -17.02
C THR A 268 13.59 2.02 -16.83
N LYS A 269 14.56 2.69 -17.45
CA LYS A 269 16.00 2.43 -17.22
C LYS A 269 16.37 2.64 -15.75
N ASP A 270 15.86 3.69 -15.12
CA ASP A 270 16.13 3.97 -13.70
C ASP A 270 15.57 2.86 -12.79
N ALA A 271 14.37 2.37 -13.11
CA ALA A 271 13.79 1.22 -12.40
C ALA A 271 14.65 -0.03 -12.59
N TYR A 272 15.19 -0.28 -13.80
CA TYR A 272 16.07 -1.43 -14.04
C TYR A 272 17.33 -1.36 -13.20
N GLN A 273 18.00 -0.21 -13.13
CA GLN A 273 19.21 -0.04 -12.32
C GLN A 273 18.92 -0.28 -10.83
N LEU A 274 17.86 0.32 -10.31
CA LEU A 274 17.48 0.11 -8.91
C LEU A 274 17.09 -1.36 -8.64
N PHE A 275 16.41 -2.04 -9.56
CA PHE A 275 16.09 -3.46 -9.42
C PHE A 275 17.33 -4.34 -9.44
N LYS A 276 18.39 -3.96 -10.18
CA LYS A 276 19.72 -4.63 -10.15
C LYS A 276 20.38 -4.47 -8.77
N GLU A 277 20.42 -3.24 -8.25
CA GLU A 277 20.99 -2.95 -6.92
C GLU A 277 20.27 -3.71 -5.80
N LEU A 278 18.93 -3.82 -5.91
CA LEU A 278 18.11 -4.57 -4.96
C LEU A 278 18.06 -6.08 -5.21
N GLU A 279 18.73 -6.56 -6.25
CA GLU A 279 18.74 -7.96 -6.69
C GLU A 279 17.35 -8.58 -6.94
N LEU A 280 16.41 -7.79 -7.45
CA LEU A 280 15.05 -8.23 -7.77
C LEU A 280 14.99 -9.03 -9.08
N LYS A 281 15.87 -10.04 -9.22
CA LYS A 281 16.13 -10.80 -10.46
C LYS A 281 14.89 -11.39 -11.11
N SER A 282 13.91 -11.83 -10.31
CA SER A 282 12.65 -12.41 -10.82
C SER A 282 11.80 -11.43 -11.62
N LEU A 283 12.04 -10.13 -11.48
CA LEU A 283 11.31 -9.06 -12.15
C LEU A 283 12.01 -8.56 -13.42
N PHE A 284 13.25 -8.98 -13.70
CA PHE A 284 13.99 -8.57 -14.90
C PHE A 284 13.29 -8.98 -16.23
N LYS A 285 12.42 -9.98 -16.16
CA LYS A 285 11.60 -10.42 -17.31
C LYS A 285 10.65 -9.36 -17.86
N TYR A 286 10.32 -8.34 -17.07
CA TYR A 286 9.42 -7.27 -17.46
C TYR A 286 10.11 -6.13 -18.22
N PHE A 287 11.44 -6.06 -18.21
CA PHE A 287 12.24 -5.06 -18.92
C PHE A 287 12.56 -5.54 -20.34
N GLY A 288 12.47 -4.62 -21.30
CA GLY A 288 12.93 -4.84 -22.68
C GLY A 288 14.45 -4.83 -22.79
N GLU A 289 14.97 -5.04 -24.01
CA GLU A 289 16.41 -5.02 -24.25
C GLU A 289 17.00 -3.60 -24.12
N GLU A 290 16.23 -2.56 -24.51
CA GLU A 290 16.65 -1.16 -24.46
C GLU A 290 16.86 -0.67 -23.02
N GLU A 291 16.02 -1.14 -22.07
CA GLU A 291 16.17 -0.80 -20.64
C GLU A 291 17.32 -1.58 -19.99
N LYS A 292 17.70 -2.72 -20.56
CA LYS A 292 18.78 -3.58 -20.08
C LYS A 292 20.14 -3.20 -20.64
N GLU A 293 20.19 -2.37 -21.68
CA GLU A 293 21.46 -1.88 -22.21
C GLU A 293 22.23 -1.14 -21.09
N GLU A 294 23.30 -1.77 -20.65
CA GLU A 294 24.30 -1.11 -19.84
C GLU A 294 24.95 -0.02 -20.71
N GLU A 295 25.25 1.14 -20.15
CA GLU A 295 26.20 2.03 -20.79
C GLU A 295 27.43 1.19 -21.12
N THR A 296 27.66 0.91 -22.39
CA THR A 296 28.85 0.21 -22.83
C THR A 296 30.01 1.12 -22.47
N LEU A 297 30.68 0.77 -21.39
CA LEU A 297 31.95 1.42 -21.07
C LEU A 297 32.83 1.26 -22.31
N GLU A 298 33.24 2.36 -22.90
CA GLU A 298 34.18 2.37 -24.01
C GLU A 298 35.50 1.90 -23.44
N VAL A 299 35.77 0.61 -23.58
CA VAL A 299 37.03 0.02 -23.08
C VAL A 299 38.12 0.34 -24.09
N VAL A 300 38.89 1.35 -23.80
CA VAL A 300 40.11 1.65 -24.52
C VAL A 300 41.26 0.85 -23.88
N SER A 301 41.81 -0.11 -24.62
CA SER A 301 43.01 -0.80 -24.19
C SER A 301 44.22 -0.19 -24.89
N THR A 302 45.19 0.29 -24.13
CA THR A 302 46.44 0.85 -24.70
C THR A 302 47.65 0.31 -23.99
N PHE A 303 48.74 0.20 -24.74
CA PHE A 303 50.10 -0.07 -24.22
C PHE A 303 51.01 1.15 -24.46
N ASP A 304 50.48 2.25 -25.02
CA ASP A 304 51.23 3.49 -25.25
C ASP A 304 51.32 4.30 -23.95
N LEU A 305 52.54 4.64 -23.55
CA LEU A 305 52.79 5.39 -22.32
C LEU A 305 52.19 6.80 -22.34
N GLY A 306 52.15 7.45 -23.52
CA GLY A 306 51.57 8.78 -23.66
C GLY A 306 50.07 8.77 -23.51
N GLU A 307 49.38 7.73 -24.00
CA GLU A 307 47.92 7.55 -23.78
C GLU A 307 47.63 7.23 -22.33
N ILE A 308 48.43 6.40 -21.67
CA ILE A 308 48.33 6.11 -20.23
C ILE A 308 48.48 7.38 -19.40
N GLU A 309 49.47 8.24 -19.72
CA GLU A 309 49.64 9.53 -19.04
C GLU A 309 48.42 10.46 -19.21
N ASN A 310 47.80 10.47 -20.40
CA ASN A 310 46.56 11.25 -20.63
C ASN A 310 45.39 10.74 -19.80
N VAL A 311 45.21 9.43 -19.68
CA VAL A 311 44.18 8.82 -18.82
C VAL A 311 44.38 9.22 -17.36
N PHE A 312 45.59 9.16 -16.85
CA PHE A 312 45.90 9.60 -15.49
C PHE A 312 45.70 11.10 -15.28
N ALA A 313 45.91 11.92 -16.30
CA ALA A 313 45.64 13.35 -16.24
C ALA A 313 44.12 13.63 -16.15
N SER A 314 43.29 12.94 -16.93
CA SER A 314 41.82 13.04 -16.87
C SER A 314 41.28 12.65 -15.49
N ILE A 315 41.76 11.52 -14.93
CA ILE A 315 41.39 11.07 -13.59
C ILE A 315 41.72 12.14 -12.53
N LYS A 316 42.85 12.82 -12.70
CA LYS A 316 43.24 13.88 -11.76
C LYS A 316 42.35 15.11 -11.83
N GLU A 317 41.77 15.38 -12.99
CA GLU A 317 40.79 16.46 -13.18
C GLU A 317 39.38 16.09 -12.64
N GLU A 318 38.96 14.84 -12.88
CA GLU A 318 37.64 14.35 -12.44
C GLU A 318 37.58 13.93 -10.96
N GLY A 319 38.75 13.61 -10.35
CA GLY A 319 38.90 13.35 -8.92
C GLY A 319 38.41 11.96 -8.46
N GLN A 320 37.97 11.10 -9.37
CA GLN A 320 37.52 9.71 -9.07
C GLN A 320 37.99 8.72 -10.13
N ALA A 321 38.43 7.55 -9.69
CA ALA A 321 38.70 6.40 -10.55
C ALA A 321 38.50 5.09 -9.80
N ALA A 322 38.08 4.03 -10.51
CA ALA A 322 38.06 2.67 -10.01
C ALA A 322 39.19 1.86 -10.59
N LEU A 323 40.02 1.19 -9.77
CA LEU A 323 41.13 0.36 -10.21
C LEU A 323 40.78 -1.13 -10.09
N GLY A 324 40.71 -1.82 -11.23
CA GLY A 324 40.58 -3.27 -11.29
C GLY A 324 41.91 -3.93 -11.68
N ILE A 325 42.31 -4.98 -10.97
CA ILE A 325 43.52 -5.75 -11.27
C ILE A 325 43.12 -7.11 -11.85
N ILE A 326 43.53 -7.40 -13.09
CA ILE A 326 43.29 -8.68 -13.73
C ILE A 326 44.60 -9.49 -13.67
N GLY A 327 44.58 -10.57 -12.89
CA GLY A 327 45.72 -11.46 -12.74
C GLY A 327 45.37 -12.93 -12.98
N VAL A 328 46.29 -13.69 -13.54
CA VAL A 328 46.20 -15.15 -13.70
C VAL A 328 47.45 -15.78 -13.12
N SER A 329 47.31 -16.67 -12.15
CA SER A 329 48.42 -17.46 -11.58
C SER A 329 49.59 -16.60 -11.07
N GLY A 330 49.35 -15.56 -10.32
CA GLY A 330 50.39 -14.74 -9.67
C GLY A 330 51.06 -13.68 -10.57
N ASN A 331 50.72 -13.62 -11.83
CA ASN A 331 51.21 -12.58 -12.75
C ASN A 331 50.08 -11.62 -13.11
N CYS A 332 50.28 -10.35 -12.85
CA CYS A 332 49.34 -9.30 -13.29
C CYS A 332 49.43 -9.21 -14.82
N LYS A 333 48.30 -9.36 -15.53
CA LYS A 333 48.21 -9.25 -16.99
C LYS A 333 47.64 -7.91 -17.47
N GLY A 334 47.15 -7.11 -16.60
CA GLY A 334 46.60 -5.78 -16.92
C GLY A 334 46.02 -5.10 -15.70
N LEU A 335 45.83 -3.81 -15.84
CA LEU A 335 45.11 -2.93 -14.91
C LEU A 335 43.96 -2.32 -15.68
N SER A 336 42.78 -2.25 -15.09
CA SER A 336 41.66 -1.43 -15.59
C SER A 336 41.45 -0.27 -14.64
N LEU A 337 41.20 0.90 -15.18
CA LEU A 337 40.92 2.15 -14.45
C LEU A 337 39.50 2.61 -14.79
#